data_a677d86348368f6e1dfc106057c41d54
#
_entry.id   a677d86348368f6e1dfc106057c41d54
#
_cell.length_a   1.000
_cell.length_b   1.000
_cell.length_c   1.000
_cell.angle_alpha   90.00
_cell.angle_beta   90.00
_cell.angle_gamma   90.00
#
_symmetry.space_group_name_H-M   'P 1'
#
loop_
_entity.id
_entity.type
_entity.pdbx_description
1 polymer ?
#
loop_
_entity_poly.entity_id
_entity_poly.type
_entity_poly.pdbx_seq_one_letter_code
_entity_poly.pdbx_strand_id
1 'polypeptide(L)'
;MRPTIAMHAPDGSRSLWRPTTMDQIGRREKELEVVLAETPALLCLESKRGGVYGPYAIFSQLEFATPLSRGVIPDLVLLAASGDIVIVEVKLFANPELRNRSVIAQAIDYASSLSALS
;
A
#
# COMPACT_ATOMS: atom_id res chain seq x y z
N MET A 1 -22.38 -5.59 -9.88
CA MET A 1 -22.80 -4.18 -9.69
C MET A 1 -21.86 -3.52 -8.69
N ARG A 2 -21.34 -2.36 -9.02
CA ARG A 2 -20.51 -1.59 -8.10
C ARG A 2 -21.41 -0.75 -7.19
N PRO A 3 -21.22 -0.78 -5.86
CA PRO A 3 -22.03 0.02 -4.96
C PRO A 3 -21.78 1.51 -5.18
N THR A 4 -22.84 2.31 -5.04
CA THR A 4 -22.72 3.76 -4.97
C THR A 4 -22.93 4.19 -3.52
N ILE A 5 -22.02 5.02 -3.03
CA ILE A 5 -22.08 5.52 -1.66
C ILE A 5 -22.57 6.96 -1.68
N ALA A 6 -23.60 7.24 -0.91
CA ALA A 6 -24.05 8.61 -0.68
C ALA A 6 -23.45 9.13 0.62
N MET A 7 -22.83 10.29 0.56
CA MET A 7 -22.30 10.97 1.73
C MET A 7 -23.10 12.24 2.00
N HIS A 8 -23.49 12.44 3.25
CA HIS A 8 -24.22 13.61 3.71
C HIS A 8 -23.31 14.40 4.65
N ALA A 9 -23.02 15.63 4.29
CA ALA A 9 -22.22 16.50 5.14
C ALA A 9 -23.11 17.21 6.18
N PRO A 10 -22.53 17.66 7.32
CA PRO A 10 -23.28 18.39 8.34
C PRO A 10 -23.96 19.67 7.84
N ASP A 11 -23.46 20.28 6.76
CA ASP A 11 -24.05 21.47 6.13
C ASP A 11 -25.26 21.16 5.24
N GLY A 12 -25.67 19.88 5.15
CA GLY A 12 -26.78 19.45 4.31
C GLY A 12 -26.39 19.10 2.88
N SER A 13 -25.16 19.30 2.47
CA SER A 13 -24.70 18.91 1.14
C SER A 13 -24.63 17.39 1.00
N ARG A 14 -24.77 16.92 -0.25
CA ARG A 14 -24.69 15.50 -0.59
C ARG A 14 -23.66 15.28 -1.68
N SER A 15 -22.96 14.17 -1.60
CA SER A 15 -22.09 13.69 -2.68
C SER A 15 -22.33 12.22 -2.92
N LEU A 16 -22.27 11.84 -4.20
CA LEU A 16 -22.36 10.44 -4.61
C LEU A 16 -20.97 9.96 -5.00
N TRP A 17 -20.59 8.83 -4.44
CA TRP A 17 -19.27 8.23 -4.64
C TRP A 17 -19.42 6.89 -5.31
N ARG A 18 -18.71 6.69 -6.42
CA ARG A 18 -18.70 5.42 -7.16
C ARG A 18 -17.31 4.85 -7.14
N PRO A 19 -17.18 3.53 -6.89
CA PRO A 19 -15.90 2.88 -7.05
C PRO A 19 -15.35 3.08 -8.46
N THR A 20 -14.08 3.41 -8.55
CA THR A 20 -13.37 3.54 -9.81
C THR A 20 -11.95 3.04 -9.63
N THR A 21 -11.25 2.79 -10.73
CA THR A 21 -9.84 2.43 -10.67
C THR A 21 -8.98 3.67 -10.92
N MET A 22 -7.73 3.61 -10.47
CA MET A 22 -6.76 4.68 -10.73
C MET A 22 -6.55 4.87 -12.24
N ASP A 23 -6.55 3.78 -13.01
CA ASP A 23 -6.44 3.82 -14.48
C ASP A 23 -7.58 4.61 -15.12
N GLN A 24 -8.81 4.42 -14.64
CA GLN A 24 -9.99 5.09 -15.17
C GLN A 24 -9.97 6.60 -14.98
N ILE A 25 -9.32 7.07 -13.92
CA ILE A 25 -9.20 8.51 -13.64
C ILE A 25 -7.84 9.06 -14.04
N GLY A 26 -7.01 8.26 -14.73
CA GLY A 26 -5.69 8.70 -15.23
C GLY A 26 -4.67 8.95 -14.14
N ARG A 27 -4.87 8.38 -12.95
CA ARG A 27 -3.93 8.52 -11.84
C ARG A 27 -2.80 7.51 -11.93
N ARG A 28 -1.64 7.90 -11.39
CA ARG A 28 -0.42 7.10 -11.41
C ARG A 28 -0.23 6.34 -10.10
N GLU A 29 0.58 5.27 -10.16
CA GLU A 29 0.94 4.48 -8.96
C GLU A 29 1.53 5.37 -7.86
N LYS A 30 2.36 6.33 -8.21
CA LYS A 30 2.98 7.26 -7.25
C LYS A 30 1.94 8.09 -6.49
N GLU A 31 0.87 8.48 -7.14
CA GLU A 31 -0.20 9.25 -6.49
C GLU A 31 -0.93 8.41 -5.45
N LEU A 32 -1.20 7.14 -5.74
CA LEU A 32 -1.79 6.22 -4.78
C LEU A 32 -0.84 5.94 -3.61
N GLU A 33 0.44 5.80 -3.89
CA GLU A 33 1.48 5.62 -2.87
C GLU A 33 1.46 6.79 -1.87
N VAL A 34 1.38 8.03 -2.36
CA VAL A 34 1.30 9.22 -1.51
C VAL A 34 0.03 9.20 -0.64
N VAL A 35 -1.11 8.86 -1.24
CA VAL A 35 -2.39 8.77 -0.51
C VAL A 35 -2.31 7.73 0.61
N LEU A 36 -1.73 6.57 0.34
CA LEU A 36 -1.57 5.51 1.34
C LEU A 36 -0.59 5.92 2.46
N ALA A 37 0.46 6.65 2.12
CA ALA A 37 1.40 7.16 3.11
C ALA A 37 0.74 8.17 4.06
N GLU A 38 -0.14 9.02 3.53
CA GLU A 38 -0.88 10.01 4.31
C GLU A 38 -2.03 9.40 5.11
N THR A 39 -2.63 8.32 4.59
CA THR A 39 -3.82 7.69 5.19
C THR A 39 -3.66 6.17 5.23
N PRO A 40 -2.80 5.64 6.11
CA PRO A 40 -2.54 4.19 6.20
C PRO A 40 -3.80 3.36 6.50
N ALA A 41 -4.82 3.97 7.08
CA ALA A 41 -6.10 3.31 7.38
C ALA A 41 -6.75 2.71 6.13
N LEU A 42 -6.45 3.23 4.93
CA LEU A 42 -6.97 2.70 3.68
C LEU A 42 -6.46 1.29 3.38
N LEU A 43 -5.36 0.86 3.99
CA LEU A 43 -4.83 -0.49 3.85
C LEU A 43 -5.63 -1.53 4.66
N CYS A 44 -6.47 -1.08 5.59
CA CYS A 44 -7.33 -1.94 6.41
C CYS A 44 -6.54 -3.03 7.16
N LEU A 45 -5.34 -2.72 7.64
CA LEU A 45 -4.46 -3.70 8.29
C LEU A 45 -5.04 -4.24 9.59
N GLU A 46 -5.83 -3.44 10.29
CA GLU A 46 -6.45 -3.81 11.56
C GLU A 46 -7.55 -4.86 11.40
N SER A 47 -8.19 -4.89 10.23
CA SER A 47 -9.28 -5.82 9.94
C SER A 47 -8.80 -7.18 9.41
N LYS A 48 -7.50 -7.34 9.17
CA LYS A 48 -6.93 -8.60 8.71
C LYS A 48 -6.80 -9.58 9.87
N ARG A 49 -6.83 -10.88 9.55
CA ARG A 49 -6.56 -11.92 10.53
C ARG A 49 -5.17 -11.71 11.16
N GLY A 50 -5.11 -11.63 12.47
CA GLY A 50 -3.88 -11.27 13.19
C GLY A 50 -3.52 -9.80 13.08
N GLY A 51 -4.50 -8.92 12.93
CA GLY A 51 -4.42 -7.51 12.59
C GLY A 51 -3.21 -6.74 13.09
N VAL A 52 -2.76 -5.81 12.27
CA VAL A 52 -1.65 -4.92 12.57
C VAL A 52 -2.21 -3.54 12.87
N TYR A 53 -1.85 -2.99 14.01
CA TYR A 53 -2.43 -1.75 14.53
C TYR A 53 -1.44 -0.60 14.54
N GLY A 54 -1.94 0.59 14.20
CA GLY A 54 -1.18 1.83 14.35
C GLY A 54 -1.00 2.25 15.81
N PRO A 55 -0.25 3.33 16.03
CA PRO A 55 0.37 4.19 15.01
C PRO A 55 1.50 3.50 14.24
N TYR A 56 1.71 3.99 13.02
CA TYR A 56 2.77 3.46 12.13
C TYR A 56 3.84 4.52 11.89
N ALA A 57 5.11 4.12 11.93
CA ALA A 57 6.16 4.88 11.26
C ALA A 57 6.14 4.49 9.79
N ILE A 58 6.16 5.47 8.90
CA ILE A 58 5.98 5.27 7.47
C ILE A 58 7.22 5.77 6.73
N PHE A 59 7.77 4.90 5.89
CA PHE A 59 8.96 5.19 5.09
C PHE A 59 8.63 4.99 3.61
N SER A 60 8.76 6.05 2.83
CA SER A 60 8.63 6.00 1.37
C SER A 60 10.00 5.79 0.76
N GLN A 61 10.12 4.86 -0.19
CA GLN A 61 11.35 4.61 -0.94
C GLN A 61 12.56 4.33 -0.04
N LEU A 62 12.35 3.58 1.04
CA LEU A 62 13.42 3.17 1.93
C LEU A 62 14.26 2.07 1.27
N GLU A 63 15.55 2.32 1.07
CA GLU A 63 16.46 1.37 0.48
C GLU A 63 17.01 0.39 1.51
N PHE A 64 16.93 -0.89 1.18
CA PHE A 64 17.57 -1.95 1.95
C PHE A 64 18.79 -2.48 1.20
N ALA A 65 19.94 -2.48 1.83
CA ALA A 65 21.15 -3.09 1.31
C ALA A 65 21.50 -4.30 2.18
N THR A 66 21.59 -5.46 1.58
CA THR A 66 22.00 -6.70 2.26
C THR A 66 23.02 -7.43 1.40
N PRO A 67 23.78 -8.39 1.97
CA PRO A 67 24.68 -9.23 1.18
C PRO A 67 23.98 -10.02 0.07
N LEU A 68 22.66 -10.28 0.25
CA LEU A 68 21.86 -11.09 -0.67
C LEU A 68 21.16 -10.25 -1.73
N SER A 69 20.97 -8.95 -1.47
CA SER A 69 20.16 -8.09 -2.33
C SER A 69 20.73 -6.68 -2.33
N ARG A 70 20.94 -6.12 -3.51
CA ARG A 70 21.43 -4.76 -3.68
C ARG A 70 20.26 -3.84 -3.98
N GLY A 71 20.12 -2.76 -3.19
CA GLY A 71 19.21 -1.67 -3.51
C GLY A 71 17.75 -2.07 -3.60
N VAL A 72 17.28 -2.90 -2.68
CA VAL A 72 15.86 -3.25 -2.59
C VAL A 72 15.10 -2.03 -2.06
N ILE A 73 14.19 -1.48 -2.87
CA ILE A 73 13.44 -0.26 -2.55
C ILE A 73 11.94 -0.54 -2.70
N PRO A 74 11.25 -0.96 -1.64
CA PRO A 74 9.79 -1.05 -1.68
C PRO A 74 9.14 0.34 -1.74
N ASP A 75 7.92 0.43 -2.26
CA ASP A 75 7.21 1.70 -2.37
C ASP A 75 6.97 2.33 -0.99
N LEU A 76 6.42 1.55 -0.07
CA LEU A 76 6.23 1.97 1.31
C LEU A 76 6.63 0.85 2.27
N VAL A 77 7.16 1.24 3.42
CA VAL A 77 7.36 0.36 4.56
C VAL A 77 6.70 1.01 5.77
N LEU A 78 5.83 0.26 6.43
CA LEU A 78 5.20 0.68 7.68
C LEU A 78 5.75 -0.13 8.82
N LEU A 79 6.15 0.53 9.89
CA LEU A 79 6.58 -0.10 11.13
C LEU A 79 5.52 0.19 12.19
N ALA A 80 4.85 -0.84 12.67
CA ALA A 80 3.86 -0.73 13.72
C ALA A 80 4.52 -0.64 15.11
N ALA A 81 3.79 -0.10 16.08
CA ALA A 81 4.26 -0.03 17.46
C ALA A 81 4.58 -1.41 18.07
N SER A 82 3.94 -2.47 17.59
CA SER A 82 4.19 -3.85 17.97
C SER A 82 5.51 -4.42 17.46
N GLY A 83 6.17 -3.72 16.53
CA GLY A 83 7.34 -4.23 15.82
C GLY A 83 7.02 -4.92 14.50
N ASP A 84 5.75 -5.08 14.15
CA ASP A 84 5.35 -5.63 12.87
C ASP A 84 5.77 -4.72 11.74
N ILE A 85 6.27 -5.31 10.67
CA ILE A 85 6.71 -4.60 9.46
C ILE A 85 5.77 -4.95 8.33
N VAL A 86 5.24 -3.92 7.66
CA VAL A 86 4.36 -4.07 6.51
C VAL A 86 5.04 -3.49 5.28
N ILE A 87 5.19 -4.30 4.24
CA ILE A 87 5.72 -3.87 2.96
C ILE A 87 4.56 -3.65 2.02
N VAL A 88 4.53 -2.48 1.38
CA VAL A 88 3.47 -2.11 0.44
C VAL A 88 4.09 -1.89 -0.94
N GLU A 89 3.59 -2.64 -1.91
CA GLU A 89 3.87 -2.44 -3.33
C GLU A 89 2.59 -1.96 -4.00
N VAL A 90 2.68 -0.83 -4.68
CA VAL A 90 1.54 -0.21 -5.36
C VAL A 90 1.64 -0.51 -6.85
N LYS A 91 0.62 -1.20 -7.37
CA LYS A 91 0.53 -1.52 -8.80
C LYS A 91 -0.86 -1.17 -9.32
N LEU A 92 -0.91 -0.49 -10.46
CA LEU A 92 -2.16 -0.27 -11.16
C LEU A 92 -2.66 -1.57 -11.77
N PHE A 93 -3.96 -1.72 -11.89
CA PHE A 93 -4.58 -2.93 -12.43
C PHE A 93 -4.07 -3.26 -13.85
N ALA A 94 -3.82 -2.24 -14.67
CA ALA A 94 -3.30 -2.42 -16.02
C ALA A 94 -1.79 -2.73 -16.07
N ASN A 95 -1.08 -2.66 -14.95
CA ASN A 95 0.36 -2.92 -14.92
C ASN A 95 0.65 -4.39 -15.28
N PRO A 96 1.50 -4.66 -16.30
CA PRO A 96 1.83 -6.04 -16.69
C PRO A 96 2.42 -6.89 -15.56
N GLU A 97 3.11 -6.28 -14.60
CA GLU A 97 3.72 -6.97 -13.47
C GLU A 97 2.69 -7.70 -12.60
N LEU A 98 1.45 -7.21 -12.53
CA LEU A 98 0.37 -7.90 -11.84
C LEU A 98 -0.04 -9.19 -12.56
N ARG A 99 0.00 -9.19 -13.89
CA ARG A 99 -0.40 -10.33 -14.72
C ARG A 99 0.63 -11.45 -14.69
N ASN A 100 1.91 -11.12 -14.69
CA ASN A 100 3.01 -12.09 -14.72
C ASN A 100 3.55 -12.44 -13.33
N ARG A 101 2.90 -11.97 -12.28
CA ARG A 101 3.26 -12.22 -10.88
C ARG A 101 4.61 -11.64 -10.44
N SER A 102 5.21 -10.73 -11.19
CA SER A 102 6.48 -10.09 -10.80
C SER A 102 6.34 -9.34 -9.48
N VAL A 103 5.19 -8.75 -9.21
CA VAL A 103 4.94 -8.02 -7.97
C VAL A 103 5.03 -8.94 -6.74
N ILE A 104 4.59 -10.20 -6.87
CA ILE A 104 4.68 -11.19 -5.79
C ILE A 104 6.13 -11.55 -5.54
N ALA A 105 6.90 -11.78 -6.60
CA ALA A 105 8.34 -12.07 -6.50
C ALA A 105 9.09 -10.91 -5.84
N GLN A 106 8.79 -9.67 -6.18
CA GLN A 106 9.36 -8.49 -5.55
C GLN A 106 9.05 -8.43 -4.06
N ALA A 107 7.81 -8.70 -3.67
CA ALA A 107 7.40 -8.70 -2.27
C ALA A 107 8.17 -9.77 -1.46
N ILE A 108 8.36 -10.95 -2.04
CA ILE A 108 9.15 -12.03 -1.42
C ILE A 108 10.62 -11.62 -1.26
N ASP A 109 11.20 -10.99 -2.28
CA ASP A 109 12.58 -10.50 -2.23
C ASP A 109 12.75 -9.45 -1.13
N TYR A 110 11.80 -8.54 -0.99
CA TYR A 110 11.82 -7.52 0.07
C TYR A 110 11.74 -8.16 1.46
N ALA A 111 10.85 -9.12 1.64
CA ALA A 111 10.73 -9.84 2.91
C ALA A 111 12.00 -10.61 3.25
N SER A 112 12.61 -11.26 2.26
CA SER A 112 13.88 -11.98 2.43
C SER A 112 15.01 -11.04 2.81
N SER A 113 15.08 -9.86 2.18
CA SER A 113 16.08 -8.84 2.48
C SER A 113 15.95 -8.32 3.90
N LEU A 114 14.73 -8.08 4.37
CA LEU A 114 14.46 -7.66 5.74
C LEU A 114 14.88 -8.73 6.75
N SER A 115 14.59 -10.00 6.47
CA SER A 115 14.99 -11.11 7.32
C SER A 115 16.52 -11.21 7.47
N ALA A 116 17.27 -10.82 6.43
CA ALA A 116 18.72 -10.83 6.45
C ALA A 116 19.33 -9.69 7.28
N LEU A 117 18.55 -8.69 7.65
CA LEU A 117 19.01 -7.57 8.48
C LEU A 117 19.01 -7.87 9.98
N SER A 118 18.32 -8.91 10.41
CA SER A 118 18.21 -9.27 11.83
C SER A 118 19.44 -10.00 12.37
#